data_e0451c0487d08fbcc1c1f05f5130943f
#
_entry.id   e0451c0487d08fbcc1c1f05f5130943f
#
_cell.length_a   1.000
_cell.length_b   1.000
_cell.length_c   1.000
_cell.angle_alpha   90.00
_cell.angle_beta   90.00
_cell.angle_gamma   90.00
#
_symmetry.space_group_name_H-M   'P 1'
#
loop_
_entity.id
_entity.type
_entity.pdbx_description
1 polymer ?
#
loop_
_entity_poly.entity_id
_entity_poly.type
_entity_poly.pdbx_seq_one_letter_code
_entity_poly.pdbx_strand_id
1 'polypeptide(L)'
;MSLSDLQTTLESAWDARAEISDATTGPVREAVEEAIALLDAGKVRVAQKRDGDWVVHQWLKKAVLLSFRLNANTIMTGGGASLTHLPGMGPWWDKVPGKFADWKAEHFTAAGFRAVPGSVARRGAFIGRNVILMPSFVNIGAYVDEGTMVDTWATVGSCAQIGKNVHISGGAGIGGVLEPLQAGPTIIEDGCFIGARSEVAEGVIVGEGAVLSMGVFLGASTKIVDRATGEIHMGKVPPYSVVVPGALPGANGGPGLYCAVIVKRVDAQTRSKTSINDLLRD
;
A
#
# COMPACT_ATOMS: atom_id res chain seq x y z
N MET A 1 13.78 -21.58 -8.36
CA MET A 1 13.14 -22.43 -7.30
C MET A 1 11.64 -22.50 -7.54
N SER A 2 10.90 -23.58 -7.20
CA SER A 2 9.43 -23.51 -7.24
C SER A 2 8.93 -22.57 -6.14
N LEU A 3 7.70 -22.02 -6.28
CA LEU A 3 7.14 -21.17 -5.22
C LEU A 3 6.97 -21.91 -3.89
N SER A 4 6.69 -23.23 -3.93
CA SER A 4 6.57 -24.06 -2.74
C SER A 4 7.90 -24.23 -2.03
N ASP A 5 8.99 -24.50 -2.79
CA ASP A 5 10.33 -24.64 -2.22
C ASP A 5 10.82 -23.31 -1.66
N LEU A 6 10.53 -22.21 -2.38
CA LEU A 6 10.86 -20.86 -1.93
C LEU A 6 10.17 -20.53 -0.60
N GLN A 7 8.88 -20.81 -0.50
CA GLN A 7 8.12 -20.63 0.74
C GLN A 7 8.70 -21.46 1.88
N THR A 8 8.98 -22.76 1.65
CA THR A 8 9.55 -23.65 2.68
C THR A 8 10.90 -23.14 3.19
N THR A 9 11.76 -22.68 2.28
CA THR A 9 13.08 -22.13 2.64
C THR A 9 12.92 -20.86 3.49
N LEU A 10 12.01 -19.96 3.11
CA LEU A 10 11.76 -18.72 3.83
C LEU A 10 11.11 -18.94 5.20
N GLU A 11 10.21 -19.92 5.33
CA GLU A 11 9.62 -20.28 6.63
C GLU A 11 10.70 -20.82 7.58
N SER A 12 11.55 -21.72 7.11
CA SER A 12 12.68 -22.26 7.91
C SER A 12 13.69 -21.17 8.28
N ALA A 13 14.02 -20.28 7.34
CA ALA A 13 14.89 -19.14 7.60
C ALA A 13 14.29 -18.19 8.64
N TRP A 14 12.97 -17.97 8.62
CA TRP A 14 12.29 -17.14 9.59
C TRP A 14 12.37 -17.71 11.02
N ASP A 15 12.28 -19.04 11.17
CA ASP A 15 12.40 -19.69 12.48
C ASP A 15 13.82 -19.53 13.04
N ALA A 16 14.83 -19.57 12.17
CA ALA A 16 16.24 -19.35 12.51
C ALA A 16 16.71 -17.88 12.38
N ARG A 17 15.79 -16.91 12.31
CA ARG A 17 16.08 -15.50 11.98
C ARG A 17 17.06 -14.79 12.91
N ALA A 18 17.24 -15.30 14.15
CA ALA A 18 18.21 -14.73 15.08
C ALA A 18 19.66 -14.93 14.62
N GLU A 19 19.92 -15.95 13.80
CA GLU A 19 21.23 -16.30 13.26
C GLU A 19 21.52 -15.61 11.91
N ILE A 20 20.51 -14.94 11.33
CA ILE A 20 20.62 -14.28 10.03
C ILE A 20 21.15 -12.85 10.20
N SER A 21 22.20 -12.54 9.43
CA SER A 21 22.87 -11.24 9.40
C SER A 21 23.27 -10.88 7.97
N ASP A 22 23.87 -9.72 7.80
CA ASP A 22 24.44 -9.27 6.53
C ASP A 22 25.60 -10.15 6.02
N ALA A 23 26.24 -10.93 6.90
CA ALA A 23 27.25 -11.92 6.55
C ALA A 23 26.64 -13.24 6.01
N THR A 24 25.33 -13.48 6.16
CA THR A 24 24.67 -14.70 5.69
C THR A 24 24.71 -14.79 4.17
N THR A 25 25.12 -15.93 3.62
CA THR A 25 25.24 -16.23 2.19
C THR A 25 24.50 -17.53 1.82
N GLY A 26 24.49 -17.90 0.54
CA GLY A 26 23.94 -19.17 0.04
C GLY A 26 22.40 -19.20 0.01
N PRO A 27 21.77 -20.39 0.18
CA PRO A 27 20.36 -20.60 -0.18
C PRO A 27 19.36 -19.67 0.50
N VAL A 28 19.62 -19.27 1.75
CA VAL A 28 18.72 -18.34 2.48
C VAL A 28 18.74 -16.96 1.84
N ARG A 29 19.92 -16.41 1.53
CA ARG A 29 20.04 -15.12 0.87
C ARG A 29 19.42 -15.17 -0.52
N GLU A 30 19.71 -16.22 -1.28
CA GLU A 30 19.18 -16.42 -2.63
C GLU A 30 17.64 -16.46 -2.63
N ALA A 31 17.05 -17.21 -1.69
CA ALA A 31 15.60 -17.30 -1.53
C ALA A 31 14.96 -15.94 -1.19
N VAL A 32 15.57 -15.18 -0.28
CA VAL A 32 15.06 -13.83 0.07
C VAL A 32 15.14 -12.88 -1.13
N GLU A 33 16.29 -12.87 -1.83
CA GLU A 33 16.47 -12.02 -3.01
C GLU A 33 15.49 -12.39 -4.15
N GLU A 34 15.25 -13.69 -4.36
CA GLU A 34 14.26 -14.17 -5.34
C GLU A 34 12.84 -13.70 -4.95
N ALA A 35 12.45 -13.84 -3.69
CA ALA A 35 11.14 -13.38 -3.21
C ALA A 35 10.95 -11.87 -3.38
N ILE A 36 11.96 -11.06 -3.06
CA ILE A 36 11.93 -9.60 -3.26
C ILE A 36 11.85 -9.26 -4.75
N ALA A 37 12.58 -9.98 -5.60
CA ALA A 37 12.51 -9.78 -7.06
C ALA A 37 11.13 -10.16 -7.65
N LEU A 38 10.50 -11.21 -7.14
CA LEU A 38 9.15 -11.63 -7.53
C LEU A 38 8.09 -10.61 -7.08
N LEU A 39 8.22 -10.05 -5.88
CA LEU A 39 7.38 -8.94 -5.38
C LEU A 39 7.57 -7.70 -6.26
N ASP A 40 8.81 -7.31 -6.53
CA ASP A 40 9.15 -6.14 -7.34
C ASP A 40 8.59 -6.22 -8.76
N ALA A 41 8.57 -7.42 -9.32
CA ALA A 41 8.01 -7.72 -10.65
C ALA A 41 6.49 -7.96 -10.66
N GLY A 42 5.82 -7.94 -9.51
CA GLY A 42 4.39 -8.23 -9.37
C GLY A 42 3.99 -9.68 -9.71
N LYS A 43 4.95 -10.61 -9.77
CA LYS A 43 4.69 -12.04 -10.02
C LYS A 43 4.08 -12.74 -8.80
N VAL A 44 4.33 -12.21 -7.62
CA VAL A 44 3.68 -12.58 -6.37
C VAL A 44 3.25 -11.30 -5.64
N ARG A 45 2.28 -11.41 -4.74
CA ARG A 45 1.83 -10.28 -3.91
C ARG A 45 1.47 -10.75 -2.51
N VAL A 46 1.62 -9.85 -1.52
CA VAL A 46 1.41 -10.17 -0.10
C VAL A 46 -0.02 -10.61 0.21
N ALA A 47 -1.01 -10.09 -0.50
CA ALA A 47 -2.36 -10.62 -0.42
C ALA A 47 -3.00 -10.68 -1.80
N GLN A 48 -3.83 -11.72 -2.02
CA GLN A 48 -4.57 -11.96 -3.26
C GLN A 48 -6.01 -12.27 -2.95
N LYS A 49 -6.93 -11.78 -3.77
CA LYS A 49 -8.35 -12.14 -3.68
C LYS A 49 -8.56 -13.52 -4.32
N ARG A 50 -9.12 -14.47 -3.57
CA ARG A 50 -9.48 -15.82 -4.03
C ARG A 50 -10.90 -16.11 -3.56
N ASP A 51 -11.77 -16.49 -4.48
CA ASP A 51 -13.18 -16.83 -4.19
C ASP A 51 -13.93 -15.76 -3.40
N GLY A 52 -13.57 -14.47 -3.61
CA GLY A 52 -14.17 -13.32 -2.94
C GLY A 52 -13.46 -12.86 -1.67
N ASP A 53 -12.58 -13.67 -1.09
CA ASP A 53 -11.86 -13.37 0.13
C ASP A 53 -10.38 -13.02 -0.11
N TRP A 54 -9.82 -12.20 0.76
CA TRP A 54 -8.41 -11.86 0.73
C TRP A 54 -7.56 -12.90 1.49
N VAL A 55 -6.69 -13.59 0.76
CA VAL A 55 -5.71 -14.55 1.30
C VAL A 55 -4.37 -13.86 1.45
N VAL A 56 -3.83 -13.84 2.67
CA VAL A 56 -2.55 -13.23 3.00
C VAL A 56 -1.42 -14.25 2.96
N HIS A 57 -0.39 -13.97 2.18
CA HIS A 57 0.82 -14.77 2.04
C HIS A 57 1.89 -14.30 3.04
N GLN A 58 1.78 -14.71 4.30
CA GLN A 58 2.68 -14.24 5.37
C GLN A 58 4.15 -14.53 5.09
N TRP A 59 4.47 -15.60 4.37
CA TRP A 59 5.84 -15.94 4.00
C TRP A 59 6.52 -14.82 3.19
N LEU A 60 5.77 -14.03 2.40
CA LEU A 60 6.30 -12.88 1.69
C LEU A 60 6.61 -11.71 2.63
N LYS A 61 5.82 -11.51 3.69
CA LYS A 61 6.15 -10.54 4.74
C LYS A 61 7.42 -10.96 5.49
N LYS A 62 7.58 -12.27 5.77
CA LYS A 62 8.80 -12.84 6.35
C LYS A 62 10.01 -12.56 5.45
N ALA A 63 9.88 -12.74 4.13
CA ALA A 63 10.95 -12.42 3.18
C ALA A 63 11.36 -10.95 3.25
N VAL A 64 10.40 -10.01 3.32
CA VAL A 64 10.69 -8.58 3.48
C VAL A 64 11.44 -8.32 4.79
N LEU A 65 11.01 -8.90 5.91
CA LEU A 65 11.68 -8.72 7.20
C LEU A 65 13.09 -9.35 7.23
N LEU A 66 13.26 -10.52 6.61
CA LEU A 66 14.56 -11.16 6.46
C LEU A 66 15.50 -10.32 5.59
N SER A 67 15.00 -9.66 4.55
CA SER A 67 15.83 -8.79 3.70
C SER A 67 16.49 -7.65 4.49
N PHE A 68 15.82 -7.11 5.52
CA PHE A 68 16.40 -6.08 6.38
C PHE A 68 17.54 -6.60 7.26
N ARG A 69 17.56 -7.90 7.59
CA ARG A 69 18.66 -8.53 8.32
C ARG A 69 19.84 -8.86 7.44
N LEU A 70 19.56 -9.25 6.18
CA LEU A 70 20.57 -9.63 5.21
C LEU A 70 21.36 -8.45 4.64
N ASN A 71 20.85 -7.22 4.78
CA ASN A 71 21.47 -6.05 4.17
C ASN A 71 21.89 -5.04 5.24
N ALA A 72 23.17 -4.63 5.21
CA ALA A 72 23.66 -3.51 5.96
C ALA A 72 23.20 -2.18 5.32
N ASN A 73 23.17 -1.11 6.12
CA ASN A 73 23.00 0.22 5.57
C ASN A 73 24.20 0.59 4.66
N THR A 74 23.91 1.22 3.55
CA THR A 74 24.92 1.72 2.61
C THR A 74 24.57 3.16 2.17
N ILE A 75 25.57 3.89 1.70
CA ILE A 75 25.33 5.19 1.06
C ILE A 75 24.60 4.94 -0.26
N MET A 76 23.43 5.59 -0.38
CA MET A 76 22.66 5.61 -1.60
C MET A 76 22.69 7.01 -2.20
N THR A 77 23.10 7.10 -3.44
CA THR A 77 23.02 8.33 -4.23
C THR A 77 21.78 8.24 -5.11
N GLY A 78 21.13 9.38 -5.36
CA GLY A 78 19.96 9.43 -6.24
C GLY A 78 20.26 8.80 -7.60
N GLY A 79 19.40 7.90 -8.05
CA GLY A 79 19.56 7.22 -9.33
C GLY A 79 19.47 8.19 -10.50
N GLY A 80 20.54 8.18 -11.32
CA GLY A 80 20.61 8.90 -12.57
C GLY A 80 21.10 10.36 -12.48
N ALA A 81 21.79 10.79 -13.53
CA ALA A 81 22.39 12.13 -13.65
C ALA A 81 21.39 13.31 -13.52
N SER A 82 20.10 13.05 -13.62
CA SER A 82 19.04 14.07 -13.58
C SER A 82 18.70 14.57 -12.17
N LEU A 83 18.94 13.77 -11.13
CA LEU A 83 18.61 14.16 -9.74
C LEU A 83 19.78 14.84 -9.03
N THR A 84 21.00 14.77 -9.56
CA THR A 84 22.16 15.48 -9.01
C THR A 84 22.05 17.00 -9.11
N HIS A 85 21.07 17.51 -9.87
CA HIS A 85 20.81 18.93 -10.03
C HIS A 85 19.68 19.46 -9.16
N LEU A 86 18.99 18.59 -8.38
CA LEU A 86 18.02 19.04 -7.39
C LEU A 86 18.73 19.25 -6.05
N PRO A 87 18.92 20.48 -5.56
CA PRO A 87 19.52 20.73 -4.26
C PRO A 87 18.79 19.96 -3.15
N GLY A 88 19.53 19.20 -2.35
CA GLY A 88 19.00 18.47 -1.21
C GLY A 88 18.55 17.03 -1.47
N MET A 89 18.78 16.48 -2.65
CA MET A 89 18.49 15.08 -2.95
C MET A 89 19.72 14.18 -2.76
N GLY A 90 19.84 13.60 -1.58
CA GLY A 90 20.90 12.65 -1.21
C GLY A 90 22.20 13.27 -0.69
N PRO A 91 23.15 12.48 -0.22
CA PRO A 91 23.06 11.02 -0.12
C PRO A 91 22.14 10.55 1.00
N TRP A 92 21.63 9.33 0.86
CA TRP A 92 20.87 8.65 1.90
C TRP A 92 21.66 7.50 2.50
N TRP A 93 21.24 7.02 3.67
CA TRP A 93 21.85 5.91 4.39
C TRP A 93 20.79 4.88 4.74
N ASP A 94 20.63 3.86 3.91
CA ASP A 94 19.60 2.84 4.06
C ASP A 94 20.07 1.49 3.50
N LYS A 95 19.31 0.46 3.78
CA LYS A 95 19.55 -0.93 3.36
C LYS A 95 18.65 -1.40 2.20
N VAL A 96 17.60 -0.65 1.86
CA VAL A 96 16.70 -0.97 0.75
C VAL A 96 16.89 0.04 -0.38
N PRO A 97 17.45 -0.39 -1.51
CA PRO A 97 17.65 0.52 -2.64
C PRO A 97 16.32 1.03 -3.20
N GLY A 98 16.37 2.18 -3.84
CA GLY A 98 15.27 2.66 -4.66
C GLY A 98 15.01 1.74 -5.85
N LYS A 99 13.73 1.53 -6.19
CA LYS A 99 13.34 0.72 -7.36
C LYS A 99 13.97 1.22 -8.66
N PHE A 100 14.18 2.52 -8.77
CA PHE A 100 14.65 3.17 -9.99
C PHE A 100 16.18 3.44 -9.99
N ALA A 101 16.93 2.92 -9.00
CA ALA A 101 18.36 3.24 -8.83
C ALA A 101 19.19 3.04 -10.11
N ASP A 102 18.95 1.96 -10.84
CA ASP A 102 19.68 1.59 -12.06
C ASP A 102 18.80 1.68 -13.33
N TRP A 103 17.63 2.33 -13.24
CA TRP A 103 16.70 2.38 -14.36
C TRP A 103 17.11 3.38 -15.42
N LYS A 104 16.96 2.98 -16.68
CA LYS A 104 17.12 3.80 -17.88
C LYS A 104 15.76 3.96 -18.57
N ALA A 105 15.70 4.78 -19.62
CA ALA A 105 14.49 5.05 -20.38
C ALA A 105 13.76 3.77 -20.86
N GLU A 106 14.53 2.76 -21.28
CA GLU A 106 14.00 1.47 -21.71
C GLU A 106 13.20 0.73 -20.62
N HIS A 107 13.66 0.81 -19.37
CA HIS A 107 12.98 0.19 -18.22
C HIS A 107 11.62 0.87 -17.95
N PHE A 108 11.56 2.20 -17.95
CA PHE A 108 10.31 2.93 -17.79
C PHE A 108 9.34 2.70 -18.94
N THR A 109 9.85 2.66 -20.18
CA THR A 109 9.04 2.36 -21.38
C THR A 109 8.44 0.96 -21.29
N ALA A 110 9.22 -0.03 -20.90
CA ALA A 110 8.75 -1.41 -20.74
C ALA A 110 7.74 -1.55 -19.60
N ALA A 111 7.99 -0.90 -18.46
CA ALA A 111 7.09 -0.90 -17.31
C ALA A 111 5.78 -0.14 -17.57
N GLY A 112 5.82 0.92 -18.37
CA GLY A 112 4.64 1.63 -18.85
C GLY A 112 3.92 2.47 -17.81
N PHE A 113 4.60 2.97 -16.79
CA PHE A 113 4.06 3.92 -15.81
C PHE A 113 4.86 5.24 -15.82
N ARG A 114 4.36 6.25 -15.13
CA ARG A 114 5.00 7.56 -15.01
C ARG A 114 5.42 7.81 -13.56
N ALA A 115 6.69 8.17 -13.35
CA ALA A 115 7.23 8.61 -12.07
C ALA A 115 7.66 10.08 -12.19
N VAL A 116 7.00 10.96 -11.46
CA VAL A 116 7.31 12.40 -11.42
C VAL A 116 8.57 12.61 -10.56
N PRO A 117 9.45 13.58 -10.89
CA PRO A 117 10.60 13.88 -10.04
C PRO A 117 10.21 14.06 -8.57
N GLY A 118 10.93 13.39 -7.67
CA GLY A 118 10.64 13.37 -6.24
C GLY A 118 9.73 12.23 -5.78
N SER A 119 9.18 11.41 -6.70
CA SER A 119 8.53 10.16 -6.32
C SER A 119 9.56 9.11 -5.90
N VAL A 120 9.25 8.36 -4.84
CA VAL A 120 10.09 7.30 -4.30
C VAL A 120 9.31 5.98 -4.32
N ALA A 121 9.87 4.96 -4.96
CA ALA A 121 9.44 3.58 -4.78
C ALA A 121 10.64 2.75 -4.32
N ARG A 122 10.47 1.96 -3.25
CA ARG A 122 11.53 1.08 -2.76
C ARG A 122 11.53 -0.23 -3.56
N ARG A 123 12.69 -0.84 -3.77
CA ARG A 123 12.81 -2.18 -4.37
C ARG A 123 11.93 -3.17 -3.61
N GLY A 124 11.21 -4.03 -4.34
CA GLY A 124 10.20 -4.94 -3.80
C GLY A 124 8.79 -4.36 -3.80
N ALA A 125 8.59 -3.10 -4.23
CA ALA A 125 7.28 -2.54 -4.54
C ALA A 125 6.94 -2.78 -6.00
N PHE A 126 5.74 -3.29 -6.28
CA PHE A 126 5.22 -3.41 -7.65
C PHE A 126 4.45 -2.16 -8.06
N ILE A 127 4.72 -1.66 -9.26
CA ILE A 127 4.03 -0.52 -9.88
C ILE A 127 3.50 -0.99 -11.24
N GLY A 128 2.18 -1.02 -11.38
CA GLY A 128 1.48 -1.48 -12.57
C GLY A 128 1.54 -0.50 -13.75
N ARG A 129 1.10 -0.96 -14.92
CA ARG A 129 1.01 -0.12 -16.13
C ARG A 129 0.06 1.06 -15.92
N ASN A 130 0.34 2.16 -16.60
CA ASN A 130 -0.47 3.38 -16.56
C ASN A 130 -0.61 4.01 -15.16
N VAL A 131 0.12 3.52 -14.16
CA VAL A 131 0.20 4.17 -12.85
C VAL A 131 0.88 5.52 -12.99
N ILE A 132 0.41 6.48 -12.22
CA ILE A 132 1.06 7.79 -12.09
C ILE A 132 1.50 7.95 -10.64
N LEU A 133 2.82 8.03 -10.44
CA LEU A 133 3.40 8.42 -9.17
C LEU A 133 3.73 9.92 -9.25
N MET A 134 2.97 10.75 -8.57
CA MET A 134 3.36 12.11 -8.25
C MET A 134 4.49 12.06 -7.20
N PRO A 135 5.10 13.16 -6.76
CA PRO A 135 6.03 13.15 -5.63
C PRO A 135 5.38 12.48 -4.42
N SER A 136 5.61 11.19 -4.24
CA SER A 136 4.92 10.30 -3.31
C SER A 136 5.86 9.19 -2.86
N PHE A 137 5.44 8.35 -1.92
CA PHE A 137 6.27 7.28 -1.39
C PHE A 137 5.54 5.94 -1.47
N VAL A 138 6.18 4.93 -2.10
CA VAL A 138 5.70 3.55 -2.14
C VAL A 138 6.72 2.62 -1.49
N ASN A 139 6.33 1.96 -0.41
CA ASN A 139 7.24 1.15 0.39
C ASN A 139 7.36 -0.28 -0.14
N ILE A 140 8.41 -0.98 0.32
CA ILE A 140 8.70 -2.39 -0.02
C ILE A 140 7.51 -3.31 0.26
N GLY A 141 7.27 -4.28 -0.62
CA GLY A 141 6.17 -5.23 -0.53
C GLY A 141 4.81 -4.67 -0.94
N ALA A 142 4.68 -3.35 -1.15
CA ALA A 142 3.46 -2.74 -1.66
C ALA A 142 3.17 -3.17 -3.10
N TYR A 143 1.90 -3.28 -3.43
CA TYR A 143 1.41 -3.58 -4.76
C TYR A 143 0.47 -2.47 -5.21
N VAL A 144 0.83 -1.74 -6.25
CA VAL A 144 0.01 -0.68 -6.85
C VAL A 144 -0.39 -1.13 -8.25
N ASP A 145 -1.67 -1.44 -8.43
CA ASP A 145 -2.18 -2.01 -9.68
C ASP A 145 -2.44 -0.95 -10.76
N GLU A 146 -2.72 -1.43 -11.95
CA GLU A 146 -2.84 -0.69 -13.21
C GLU A 146 -3.78 0.53 -13.12
N GLY A 147 -3.37 1.64 -13.76
CA GLY A 147 -4.18 2.85 -13.91
C GLY A 147 -4.35 3.67 -12.64
N THR A 148 -3.74 3.28 -11.54
CA THR A 148 -3.84 3.97 -10.25
C THR A 148 -3.00 5.23 -10.23
N MET A 149 -3.50 6.28 -9.57
CA MET A 149 -2.75 7.50 -9.27
C MET A 149 -2.40 7.54 -7.78
N VAL A 150 -1.12 7.70 -7.47
CA VAL A 150 -0.61 8.05 -6.15
C VAL A 150 -0.21 9.52 -6.19
N ASP A 151 -1.06 10.38 -5.65
CA ASP A 151 -0.93 11.83 -5.81
C ASP A 151 0.11 12.43 -4.86
N THR A 152 0.31 13.73 -4.94
CA THR A 152 1.39 14.49 -4.30
C THR A 152 1.40 14.28 -2.78
N TRP A 153 2.55 13.87 -2.26
CA TRP A 153 2.79 13.56 -0.85
C TRP A 153 1.91 12.46 -0.25
N ALA A 154 1.24 11.66 -1.09
CA ALA A 154 0.58 10.46 -0.64
C ALA A 154 1.61 9.35 -0.35
N THR A 155 1.24 8.43 0.54
CA THR A 155 2.07 7.29 0.92
C THR A 155 1.34 5.97 0.75
N VAL A 156 2.06 4.95 0.28
CA VAL A 156 1.63 3.55 0.26
C VAL A 156 2.60 2.77 1.12
N GLY A 157 2.14 2.33 2.27
CA GLY A 157 2.94 1.66 3.30
C GLY A 157 3.38 0.25 2.90
N SER A 158 4.28 -0.32 3.69
CA SER A 158 4.82 -1.66 3.43
C SER A 158 3.72 -2.70 3.29
N CYS A 159 3.78 -3.49 2.23
CA CYS A 159 2.86 -4.60 1.96
C CYS A 159 1.41 -4.18 1.66
N ALA A 160 1.06 -2.90 1.65
CA ALA A 160 -0.27 -2.43 1.28
C ALA A 160 -0.63 -2.86 -0.15
N GLN A 161 -1.91 -3.18 -0.37
CA GLN A 161 -2.41 -3.68 -1.65
C GLN A 161 -3.40 -2.68 -2.24
N ILE A 162 -3.02 -2.06 -3.35
CA ILE A 162 -3.85 -1.09 -4.06
C ILE A 162 -4.34 -1.71 -5.36
N GLY A 163 -5.63 -1.68 -5.56
CA GLY A 163 -6.31 -2.19 -6.76
C GLY A 163 -6.13 -1.30 -7.98
N LYS A 164 -6.86 -1.64 -9.05
CA LYS A 164 -6.84 -0.92 -10.33
C LYS A 164 -7.65 0.36 -10.27
N ASN A 165 -7.19 1.36 -11.05
CA ASN A 165 -7.90 2.62 -11.23
C ASN A 165 -8.28 3.31 -9.90
N VAL A 166 -7.46 3.15 -8.87
CA VAL A 166 -7.61 3.82 -7.59
C VAL A 166 -7.02 5.23 -7.68
N HIS A 167 -7.66 6.20 -7.02
CA HIS A 167 -7.07 7.52 -6.84
C HIS A 167 -6.76 7.72 -5.35
N ILE A 168 -5.47 7.80 -5.01
CA ILE A 168 -5.00 8.17 -3.69
C ILE A 168 -4.63 9.63 -3.73
N SER A 169 -5.49 10.50 -3.17
CA SER A 169 -5.36 11.96 -3.29
C SER A 169 -4.20 12.51 -2.48
N GLY A 170 -3.89 13.79 -2.69
CA GLY A 170 -2.74 14.47 -2.10
C GLY A 170 -2.66 14.34 -0.58
N GLY A 171 -1.51 13.86 -0.12
CA GLY A 171 -1.22 13.66 1.30
C GLY A 171 -2.06 12.60 2.00
N ALA A 172 -2.79 11.76 1.28
CA ALA A 172 -3.46 10.62 1.89
C ALA A 172 -2.45 9.53 2.23
N GLY A 173 -2.65 8.83 3.34
CA GLY A 173 -1.81 7.76 3.81
C GLY A 173 -2.49 6.40 3.75
N ILE A 174 -1.83 5.43 3.12
CA ILE A 174 -2.20 4.02 3.23
C ILE A 174 -1.17 3.34 4.09
N GLY A 175 -1.57 2.95 5.30
CA GLY A 175 -0.69 2.40 6.31
C GLY A 175 -0.07 1.08 5.89
N GLY A 176 1.18 0.88 6.27
CA GLY A 176 1.88 -0.36 6.10
C GLY A 176 1.66 -1.29 7.29
N VAL A 177 1.35 -2.56 7.04
CA VAL A 177 1.24 -3.58 8.09
C VAL A 177 2.25 -4.68 7.81
N LEU A 178 3.52 -4.38 8.06
CA LEU A 178 4.60 -5.36 8.00
C LEU A 178 4.71 -6.12 9.33
N GLU A 179 4.63 -5.39 10.42
CA GLU A 179 4.58 -5.91 11.79
C GLU A 179 3.34 -5.37 12.52
N PRO A 180 2.66 -6.20 13.34
CA PRO A 180 2.96 -7.59 13.61
C PRO A 180 2.69 -8.49 12.38
N LEU A 181 3.46 -9.57 12.25
CA LEU A 181 3.46 -10.44 11.06
C LEU A 181 2.07 -11.00 10.72
N GLN A 182 1.30 -11.37 11.75
CA GLN A 182 -0.04 -11.97 11.63
C GLN A 182 -1.13 -10.99 11.16
N ALA A 183 -0.91 -9.69 11.30
CA ALA A 183 -1.89 -8.71 10.84
C ALA A 183 -1.96 -8.67 9.31
N GLY A 184 -3.16 -8.59 8.76
CA GLY A 184 -3.39 -8.42 7.33
C GLY A 184 -2.87 -7.07 6.81
N PRO A 185 -2.48 -6.96 5.55
CA PRO A 185 -2.12 -5.67 4.96
C PRO A 185 -3.35 -4.79 4.77
N THR A 186 -3.15 -3.48 4.75
CA THR A 186 -4.18 -2.54 4.31
C THR A 186 -4.46 -2.75 2.83
N ILE A 187 -5.76 -2.79 2.47
CA ILE A 187 -6.21 -3.11 1.12
C ILE A 187 -7.18 -2.04 0.64
N ILE A 188 -6.90 -1.50 -0.53
CA ILE A 188 -7.80 -0.60 -1.27
C ILE A 188 -8.18 -1.34 -2.55
N GLU A 189 -9.46 -1.73 -2.66
CA GLU A 189 -9.94 -2.46 -3.84
C GLU A 189 -10.11 -1.55 -5.07
N ASP A 190 -10.44 -2.14 -6.21
CA ASP A 190 -10.48 -1.46 -7.50
C ASP A 190 -11.43 -0.25 -7.52
N GLY A 191 -11.08 0.79 -8.26
CA GLY A 191 -11.93 1.95 -8.51
C GLY A 191 -12.21 2.85 -7.31
N CYS A 192 -11.54 2.64 -6.17
CA CYS A 192 -11.71 3.48 -4.98
C CYS A 192 -11.16 4.89 -5.21
N PHE A 193 -11.76 5.85 -4.50
CA PHE A 193 -11.24 7.21 -4.35
C PHE A 193 -10.94 7.48 -2.87
N ILE A 194 -9.70 7.78 -2.56
CA ILE A 194 -9.24 8.13 -1.22
C ILE A 194 -8.99 9.62 -1.17
N GLY A 195 -9.85 10.35 -0.46
CA GLY A 195 -9.80 11.81 -0.38
C GLY A 195 -8.53 12.35 0.27
N ALA A 196 -8.18 13.58 -0.04
CA ALA A 196 -6.96 14.22 0.44
C ALA A 196 -6.85 14.16 1.98
N ARG A 197 -5.64 13.89 2.48
CA ARG A 197 -5.35 13.81 3.92
C ARG A 197 -6.16 12.74 4.67
N SER A 198 -6.76 11.79 3.97
CA SER A 198 -7.33 10.61 4.62
C SER A 198 -6.25 9.62 5.00
N GLU A 199 -6.50 8.82 6.04
CA GLU A 199 -5.59 7.76 6.48
C GLU A 199 -6.36 6.43 6.56
N VAL A 200 -5.84 5.38 5.95
CA VAL A 200 -6.37 4.01 6.03
C VAL A 200 -5.24 3.10 6.50
N ALA A 201 -5.37 2.54 7.69
CA ALA A 201 -4.30 1.81 8.34
C ALA A 201 -4.78 0.49 8.97
N GLU A 202 -3.87 -0.21 9.67
CA GLU A 202 -4.16 -1.37 10.52
C GLU A 202 -4.93 -2.51 9.82
N GLY A 203 -4.66 -2.73 8.52
CA GLY A 203 -5.27 -3.82 7.78
C GLY A 203 -6.72 -3.60 7.35
N VAL A 204 -7.22 -2.37 7.43
CA VAL A 204 -8.56 -2.02 6.94
C VAL A 204 -8.67 -2.30 5.44
N ILE A 205 -9.80 -2.86 5.04
CA ILE A 205 -10.14 -3.11 3.64
C ILE A 205 -11.16 -2.06 3.18
N VAL A 206 -10.82 -1.29 2.16
CA VAL A 206 -11.76 -0.39 1.48
C VAL A 206 -12.30 -1.11 0.25
N GLY A 207 -13.59 -1.44 0.27
CA GLY A 207 -14.25 -2.21 -0.77
C GLY A 207 -14.36 -1.48 -2.09
N GLU A 208 -14.47 -2.25 -3.18
CA GLU A 208 -14.51 -1.79 -4.57
C GLU A 208 -15.39 -0.55 -4.77
N GLY A 209 -14.89 0.42 -5.52
CA GLY A 209 -15.63 1.62 -5.91
C GLY A 209 -15.98 2.57 -4.76
N ALA A 210 -15.54 2.30 -3.52
CA ALA A 210 -15.82 3.19 -2.39
C ALA A 210 -15.13 4.55 -2.56
N VAL A 211 -15.77 5.58 -2.00
CA VAL A 211 -15.31 6.96 -2.01
C VAL A 211 -15.15 7.42 -0.56
N LEU A 212 -13.94 7.69 -0.16
CA LEU A 212 -13.65 8.39 1.10
C LEU A 212 -13.49 9.88 0.82
N SER A 213 -14.23 10.72 1.52
CA SER A 213 -14.01 12.17 1.43
C SER A 213 -12.68 12.56 2.08
N MET A 214 -12.26 13.80 1.93
CA MET A 214 -11.06 14.28 2.59
C MET A 214 -11.17 14.16 4.13
N GLY A 215 -10.02 13.81 4.78
CA GLY A 215 -9.93 13.74 6.24
C GLY A 215 -10.67 12.56 6.88
N VAL A 216 -10.93 11.48 6.15
CA VAL A 216 -11.45 10.24 6.74
C VAL A 216 -10.30 9.41 7.30
N PHE A 217 -10.35 9.05 8.59
CA PHE A 217 -9.34 8.27 9.28
C PHE A 217 -9.90 6.89 9.65
N LEU A 218 -9.30 5.81 9.13
CA LEU A 218 -9.74 4.43 9.33
C LEU A 218 -8.59 3.58 9.91
N GLY A 219 -8.77 3.15 11.15
CA GLY A 219 -8.01 2.08 11.79
C GLY A 219 -8.92 0.88 12.05
N ALA A 220 -8.36 -0.23 12.51
CA ALA A 220 -9.10 -1.47 12.77
C ALA A 220 -10.28 -1.30 13.74
N SER A 221 -10.16 -0.38 14.70
CA SER A 221 -11.17 -0.09 15.72
C SER A 221 -12.07 1.11 15.38
N THR A 222 -11.83 1.78 14.25
CA THR A 222 -12.68 2.91 13.84
C THR A 222 -14.08 2.43 13.50
N LYS A 223 -15.10 2.99 14.16
CA LYS A 223 -16.49 2.73 13.83
C LYS A 223 -16.87 3.40 12.52
N ILE A 224 -17.42 2.64 11.60
CA ILE A 224 -17.94 3.09 10.30
C ILE A 224 -19.45 2.92 10.37
N VAL A 225 -20.16 4.02 10.58
CA VAL A 225 -21.60 4.02 10.84
C VAL A 225 -22.37 4.23 9.53
N ASP A 226 -23.21 3.29 9.14
CA ASP A 226 -24.17 3.51 8.05
C ASP A 226 -25.33 4.35 8.56
N ARG A 227 -25.44 5.61 8.12
CA ARG A 227 -26.46 6.52 8.66
C ARG A 227 -27.89 6.12 8.28
N ALA A 228 -28.08 5.34 7.23
CA ALA A 228 -29.41 4.92 6.79
C ALA A 228 -29.95 3.77 7.62
N THR A 229 -29.09 2.85 8.07
CA THR A 229 -29.48 1.63 8.79
C THR A 229 -29.10 1.63 10.25
N GLY A 230 -28.13 2.46 10.66
CA GLY A 230 -27.51 2.43 11.98
C GLY A 230 -26.48 1.28 12.15
N GLU A 231 -26.23 0.49 11.10
CA GLU A 231 -25.26 -0.59 11.16
C GLU A 231 -23.84 -0.03 11.36
N ILE A 232 -23.04 -0.71 12.19
CA ILE A 232 -21.66 -0.34 12.47
C ILE A 232 -20.74 -1.40 11.86
N HIS A 233 -19.90 -0.98 10.93
CA HIS A 233 -18.82 -1.78 10.37
C HIS A 233 -17.50 -1.44 11.08
N MET A 234 -16.59 -2.40 11.14
CA MET A 234 -15.22 -2.21 11.63
C MET A 234 -14.24 -2.99 10.75
N GLY A 235 -13.07 -2.41 10.51
CA GLY A 235 -12.02 -3.04 9.70
C GLY A 235 -12.31 -3.16 8.20
N LYS A 236 -13.54 -2.83 7.76
CA LYS A 236 -13.93 -2.92 6.36
C LYS A 236 -14.97 -1.85 5.98
N VAL A 237 -14.69 -1.10 4.93
CA VAL A 237 -15.67 -0.24 4.24
C VAL A 237 -16.37 -1.09 3.19
N PRO A 238 -17.72 -1.19 3.22
CA PRO A 238 -18.46 -1.93 2.19
C PRO A 238 -18.23 -1.32 0.78
N PRO A 239 -18.28 -2.15 -0.28
CA PRO A 239 -18.15 -1.66 -1.65
C PRO A 239 -19.14 -0.53 -1.96
N TYR A 240 -18.71 0.38 -2.84
CA TYR A 240 -19.51 1.49 -3.37
C TYR A 240 -20.10 2.43 -2.30
N SER A 241 -19.54 2.42 -1.09
CA SER A 241 -19.93 3.35 -0.02
C SER A 241 -19.30 4.72 -0.21
N VAL A 242 -20.06 5.76 0.05
CA VAL A 242 -19.56 7.15 0.16
C VAL A 242 -19.42 7.46 1.65
N VAL A 243 -18.20 7.75 2.08
CA VAL A 243 -17.83 7.85 3.50
C VAL A 243 -17.29 9.24 3.79
N VAL A 244 -17.75 9.82 4.88
CA VAL A 244 -17.32 11.15 5.35
C VAL A 244 -16.87 11.09 6.82
N PRO A 245 -16.08 12.05 7.31
CA PRO A 245 -15.79 12.18 8.73
C PRO A 245 -17.06 12.45 9.55
N GLY A 246 -17.14 11.90 10.74
CA GLY A 246 -18.25 12.13 11.66
C GLY A 246 -17.82 12.02 13.12
N ALA A 247 -18.77 12.17 14.01
CA ALA A 247 -18.58 11.98 15.45
C ALA A 247 -19.79 11.25 16.05
N LEU A 248 -19.53 10.32 16.96
CA LEU A 248 -20.54 9.73 17.81
C LEU A 248 -20.67 10.54 19.09
N PRO A 249 -21.89 10.81 19.58
CA PRO A 249 -22.09 11.46 20.88
C PRO A 249 -21.37 10.70 21.98
N GLY A 250 -20.78 11.41 22.91
CA GLY A 250 -20.21 10.85 24.13
C GLY A 250 -21.29 10.30 25.06
N ALA A 251 -21.01 9.22 25.78
CA ALA A 251 -21.89 8.72 26.82
C ALA A 251 -22.08 9.75 27.93
N ASN A 252 -23.29 9.89 28.42
CA ASN A 252 -23.63 10.78 29.55
C ASN A 252 -23.19 12.25 29.36
N GLY A 253 -23.23 12.77 28.14
CA GLY A 253 -22.81 14.14 27.84
C GLY A 253 -21.28 14.37 27.82
N GLY A 254 -20.49 13.31 27.86
CA GLY A 254 -19.04 13.35 27.70
C GLY A 254 -18.61 13.73 26.29
N PRO A 255 -17.29 13.86 26.02
CA PRO A 255 -16.78 14.21 24.69
C PRO A 255 -17.18 13.15 23.65
N GLY A 256 -17.53 13.62 22.45
CA GLY A 256 -17.78 12.76 21.30
C GLY A 256 -16.49 12.08 20.81
N LEU A 257 -16.64 10.93 20.18
CA LEU A 257 -15.54 10.23 19.56
C LEU A 257 -15.68 10.29 18.04
N TYR A 258 -14.53 10.39 17.35
CA TYR A 258 -14.48 10.29 15.90
C TYR A 258 -15.10 8.97 15.44
N CYS A 259 -15.84 9.03 14.33
CA CYS A 259 -16.25 7.89 13.54
C CYS A 259 -16.20 8.24 12.05
N ALA A 260 -16.22 7.26 11.18
CA ALA A 260 -16.54 7.44 9.77
C ALA A 260 -18.03 7.19 9.57
N VAL A 261 -18.65 7.90 8.63
CA VAL A 261 -20.10 7.78 8.34
C VAL A 261 -20.30 7.45 6.88
N ILE A 262 -20.97 6.33 6.60
CA ILE A 262 -21.49 6.04 5.26
C ILE A 262 -22.75 6.88 5.07
N VAL A 263 -22.65 7.89 4.20
CA VAL A 263 -23.78 8.80 3.93
C VAL A 263 -24.69 8.26 2.84
N LYS A 264 -24.17 7.47 1.93
CA LYS A 264 -24.94 6.76 0.90
C LYS A 264 -24.16 5.55 0.38
N ARG A 265 -24.87 4.61 -0.24
CA ARG A 265 -24.28 3.56 -1.08
C ARG A 265 -24.80 3.76 -2.49
N VAL A 266 -23.94 3.57 -3.47
CA VAL A 266 -24.28 3.67 -4.89
C VAL A 266 -24.04 2.31 -5.55
N ASP A 267 -24.59 2.10 -6.73
CA ASP A 267 -24.24 0.95 -7.56
C ASP A 267 -23.06 1.26 -8.50
N ALA A 268 -22.51 0.24 -9.12
CA ALA A 268 -21.39 0.38 -10.07
C ALA A 268 -21.71 1.32 -11.23
N GLN A 269 -22.97 1.33 -11.72
CA GLN A 269 -23.41 2.19 -12.82
C GLN A 269 -23.42 3.65 -12.39
N THR A 270 -23.98 3.95 -11.22
CA THR A 270 -24.01 5.31 -10.65
C THR A 270 -22.56 5.79 -10.40
N ARG A 271 -21.72 4.91 -9.82
CA ARG A 271 -20.31 5.22 -9.53
C ARG A 271 -19.53 5.60 -10.80
N SER A 272 -19.78 4.91 -11.92
CA SER A 272 -19.11 5.17 -13.20
C SER A 272 -19.56 6.46 -13.92
N LYS A 273 -20.77 6.92 -13.64
CA LYS A 273 -21.39 8.07 -14.32
C LYS A 273 -21.38 9.37 -13.52
N THR A 274 -21.20 9.27 -12.19
CA THR A 274 -21.28 10.42 -11.29
C THR A 274 -19.88 10.89 -10.90
N SER A 275 -19.64 12.19 -10.97
CA SER A 275 -18.35 12.75 -10.53
C SER A 275 -18.16 12.53 -9.02
N ILE A 276 -16.90 12.47 -8.58
CA ILE A 276 -16.57 12.35 -7.15
C ILE A 276 -17.19 13.50 -6.35
N ASN A 277 -17.14 14.72 -6.91
CA ASN A 277 -17.70 15.90 -6.24
C ASN A 277 -19.22 15.80 -6.05
N ASP A 278 -19.93 15.25 -7.04
CA ASP A 278 -21.38 15.06 -6.95
C ASP A 278 -21.74 13.93 -5.97
N LEU A 279 -20.91 12.88 -5.92
CA LEU A 279 -21.07 11.81 -4.91
C LEU A 279 -20.89 12.32 -3.49
N LEU A 280 -20.01 13.30 -3.27
CA LEU A 280 -19.72 13.87 -1.95
C LEU A 280 -20.68 14.99 -1.52
N ARG A 281 -21.58 15.42 -2.41
CA ARG A 281 -22.66 16.38 -2.07
C ARG A 281 -23.88 15.62 -1.56
N ASP A 282 -24.58 16.25 -0.60
CA ASP A 282 -25.87 15.76 -0.08
C ASP A 282 -27.00 15.95 -1.10
#